data_c8c9359edbb33680ede519fb56521c12
#
_entry.id   c8c9359edbb33680ede519fb56521c12
#
_cell.length_a   1.000
_cell.length_b   1.000
_cell.length_c   1.000
_cell.angle_alpha   90.00
_cell.angle_beta   90.00
_cell.angle_gamma   90.00
#
_symmetry.space_group_name_H-M   'P 1'
#
loop_
_entity.id
_entity.type
_entity.pdbx_description
1 polymer ?
#
loop_
_entity_poly.entity_id
_entity_poly.type
_entity_poly.pdbx_seq_one_letter_code
_entity_poly.pdbx_strand_id
1 'polypeptide(L)'
;ACVFLARQGKSKTEIKEYVETTFGYNLNRTCDEIRPDYHFHVSCQRSVPESIIAFLEGTDYENTIRLAVSLGGDADTMGAIAGGIAEAYYGGVPDDIQAEVLKRLPENFIDVMQSFYDRFVLK
;
A
#
# COMPACT_ATOMS: atom_id res chain seq x y z
N ALA A 1 8.24 -4.47 6.32
CA ALA A 1 8.94 -5.49 5.52
C ALA A 1 8.69 -5.27 4.03
N CYS A 2 7.44 -5.20 3.57
CA CYS A 2 7.13 -5.00 2.14
C CYS A 2 7.76 -3.73 1.56
N VAL A 3 7.65 -2.59 2.26
CA VAL A 3 8.27 -1.32 1.84
C VAL A 3 9.79 -1.45 1.75
N PHE A 4 10.42 -2.08 2.74
CA PHE A 4 11.86 -2.30 2.73
C PHE A 4 12.29 -3.16 1.54
N LEU A 5 11.62 -4.28 1.30
CA LEU A 5 11.92 -5.17 0.18
C LEU A 5 11.69 -4.49 -1.18
N ALA A 6 10.60 -3.73 -1.31
CA ALA A 6 10.32 -2.94 -2.51
C ALA A 6 11.46 -1.95 -2.81
N ARG A 7 11.95 -1.23 -1.80
CA ARG A 7 13.09 -0.30 -1.93
C ARG A 7 14.41 -1.01 -2.22
N GLN A 8 14.53 -2.30 -1.91
CA GLN A 8 15.68 -3.13 -2.31
C GLN A 8 15.55 -3.67 -3.76
N GLY A 9 14.52 -3.27 -4.49
CA GLY A 9 14.28 -3.74 -5.86
C GLY A 9 13.76 -5.18 -5.94
N LYS A 10 13.21 -5.71 -4.85
CA LYS A 10 12.62 -7.04 -4.85
C LYS A 10 11.34 -7.08 -5.68
N SER A 11 11.16 -8.15 -6.44
CA SER A 11 9.95 -8.40 -7.21
C SER A 11 8.73 -8.66 -6.30
N LYS A 12 7.53 -8.51 -6.87
CA LYS A 12 6.28 -8.84 -6.16
C LYS A 12 6.25 -10.29 -5.69
N THR A 13 6.79 -11.21 -6.48
CA THR A 13 6.91 -12.63 -6.12
C THR A 13 7.79 -12.83 -4.90
N GLU A 14 8.97 -12.20 -4.85
CA GLU A 14 9.87 -12.27 -3.70
C GLU A 14 9.26 -11.65 -2.44
N ILE A 15 8.54 -10.52 -2.59
CA ILE A 15 7.84 -9.87 -1.48
C ILE A 15 6.74 -10.79 -0.94
N LYS A 16 5.93 -11.38 -1.83
CA LYS A 16 4.87 -12.34 -1.49
C LYS A 16 5.44 -13.51 -0.71
N GLU A 17 6.45 -14.16 -1.26
CA GLU A 17 7.10 -15.34 -0.67
C GLU A 17 7.65 -15.05 0.73
N TYR A 18 8.31 -13.90 0.89
CA TYR A 18 8.80 -13.46 2.20
C TYR A 18 7.67 -13.29 3.22
N VAL A 19 6.59 -12.64 2.82
CA VAL A 19 5.45 -12.38 3.72
C VAL A 19 4.74 -13.68 4.10
N GLU A 20 4.48 -14.57 3.15
CA GLU A 20 3.86 -15.86 3.41
C GLU A 20 4.72 -16.73 4.35
N THR A 21 6.03 -16.77 4.11
CA THR A 21 6.95 -17.58 4.89
C THR A 21 7.17 -17.02 6.31
N THR A 22 7.27 -15.69 6.43
CA THR A 22 7.64 -15.05 7.70
C THR A 22 6.44 -14.84 8.62
N PHE A 23 5.28 -14.47 8.05
CA PHE A 23 4.10 -14.08 8.82
C PHE A 23 2.94 -15.09 8.74
N GLY A 24 3.03 -16.09 7.86
CA GLY A 24 2.00 -17.11 7.68
C GLY A 24 0.72 -16.57 7.02
N TYR A 25 0.78 -15.43 6.31
CA TYR A 25 -0.37 -14.90 5.60
C TYR A 25 -0.65 -15.69 4.33
N ASN A 26 -1.92 -15.94 4.03
CA ASN A 26 -2.33 -16.51 2.76
C ASN A 26 -2.56 -15.38 1.74
N LEU A 27 -1.62 -15.21 0.82
CA LEU A 27 -1.67 -14.23 -0.25
C LEU A 27 -2.05 -14.84 -1.62
N ASN A 28 -2.60 -16.05 -1.64
CA ASN A 28 -2.97 -16.77 -2.87
C ASN A 28 -4.40 -16.51 -3.34
N ARG A 29 -5.12 -15.59 -2.69
CA ARG A 29 -6.45 -15.12 -3.11
C ARG A 29 -6.31 -13.91 -4.03
N THR A 30 -7.33 -13.67 -4.83
CA THR A 30 -7.44 -12.47 -5.66
C THR A 30 -8.39 -11.45 -5.02
N CYS A 31 -8.30 -10.18 -5.45
CA CYS A 31 -9.23 -9.13 -5.02
C CYS A 31 -10.67 -9.48 -5.40
N ASP A 32 -10.88 -10.14 -6.55
CA ASP A 32 -12.21 -10.55 -6.99
C ASP A 32 -12.80 -11.67 -6.13
N GLU A 33 -11.95 -12.59 -5.63
CA GLU A 33 -12.38 -13.63 -4.69
C GLU A 33 -12.68 -13.08 -3.29
N ILE A 34 -11.99 -12.02 -2.89
CA ILE A 34 -12.15 -11.41 -1.57
C ILE A 34 -13.40 -10.54 -1.50
N ARG A 35 -13.65 -9.73 -2.53
CA ARG A 35 -14.64 -8.64 -2.56
C ARG A 35 -16.06 -9.05 -2.20
N PRO A 36 -16.62 -10.19 -2.63
CA PRO A 36 -18.01 -10.53 -2.35
C PRO A 36 -18.35 -10.69 -0.86
N ASP A 37 -17.41 -11.18 -0.07
CA ASP A 37 -17.63 -11.54 1.35
C ASP A 37 -16.83 -10.68 2.32
N TYR A 38 -16.03 -9.74 1.82
CA TYR A 38 -15.19 -8.89 2.64
C TYR A 38 -15.94 -7.65 3.12
N HIS A 39 -15.72 -7.30 4.37
CA HIS A 39 -16.32 -6.12 5.00
C HIS A 39 -15.35 -5.51 6.01
N PHE A 40 -15.78 -4.51 6.75
CA PHE A 40 -14.96 -3.80 7.72
C PHE A 40 -14.40 -4.72 8.80
N HIS A 41 -13.08 -4.68 8.96
CA HIS A 41 -12.34 -5.40 9.99
C HIS A 41 -11.31 -4.49 10.64
N VAL A 42 -11.23 -4.54 11.99
CA VAL A 42 -10.26 -3.76 12.78
C VAL A 42 -8.96 -4.52 13.08
N SER A 43 -8.90 -5.82 12.79
CA SER A 43 -7.71 -6.62 13.08
C SER A 43 -6.69 -6.58 11.93
N CYS A 44 -5.41 -6.54 12.29
CA CYS A 44 -4.33 -6.60 11.30
C CYS A 44 -4.39 -7.89 10.46
N GLN A 45 -4.77 -9.01 11.05
CA GLN A 45 -4.85 -10.32 10.39
C GLN A 45 -5.90 -10.36 9.28
N ARG A 46 -6.85 -9.43 9.27
CA ARG A 46 -7.93 -9.35 8.28
C ARG A 46 -7.90 -8.08 7.42
N SER A 47 -6.95 -7.21 7.61
CA SER A 47 -6.76 -5.98 6.80
C SER A 47 -5.40 -5.95 6.09
N VAL A 48 -4.33 -6.36 6.76
CA VAL A 48 -2.99 -6.32 6.18
C VAL A 48 -2.80 -7.30 5.01
N PRO A 49 -3.19 -8.59 5.10
CA PRO A 49 -3.06 -9.51 3.98
C PRO A 49 -3.83 -9.03 2.74
N GLU A 50 -5.05 -8.57 2.90
CA GLU A 50 -5.89 -8.07 1.80
C GLU A 50 -5.31 -6.81 1.16
N SER A 51 -4.72 -5.91 1.95
CA SER A 51 -4.00 -4.74 1.43
C SER A 51 -2.75 -5.13 0.63
N ILE A 52 -2.03 -6.15 1.08
CA ILE A 52 -0.87 -6.68 0.35
C ILE A 52 -1.31 -7.35 -0.95
N ILE A 53 -2.41 -8.10 -0.95
CA ILE A 53 -2.99 -8.71 -2.16
C ILE A 53 -3.35 -7.61 -3.18
N ALA A 54 -3.99 -6.52 -2.76
CA ALA A 54 -4.28 -5.39 -3.63
C ALA A 54 -3.01 -4.79 -4.26
N PHE A 55 -1.92 -4.68 -3.51
CA PHE A 55 -0.62 -4.28 -4.05
C PHE A 55 -0.06 -5.31 -5.04
N LEU A 56 -0.13 -6.59 -4.72
CA LEU A 56 0.41 -7.65 -5.59
C LEU A 56 -0.30 -7.70 -6.95
N GLU A 57 -1.61 -7.48 -6.98
CA GLU A 57 -2.40 -7.43 -8.21
C GLU A 57 -2.29 -6.09 -8.94
N GLY A 58 -2.03 -5.00 -8.23
CA GLY A 58 -1.94 -3.66 -8.79
C GLY A 58 -0.93 -3.57 -9.93
N THR A 59 -1.27 -2.86 -11.00
CA THR A 59 -0.41 -2.65 -12.17
C THR A 59 0.41 -1.36 -12.07
N ASP A 60 -0.05 -0.42 -11.26
CA ASP A 60 0.60 0.85 -10.93
C ASP A 60 0.12 1.35 -9.57
N TYR A 61 0.56 2.54 -9.17
CA TYR A 61 0.19 3.15 -7.89
C TYR A 61 -1.32 3.36 -7.76
N GLU A 62 -1.94 4.03 -8.74
CA GLU A 62 -3.37 4.35 -8.72
C GLU A 62 -4.23 3.08 -8.72
N ASN A 63 -3.90 2.11 -9.58
CA ASN A 63 -4.62 0.85 -9.64
C ASN A 63 -4.54 0.08 -8.33
N THR A 64 -3.38 0.10 -7.65
CA THR A 64 -3.22 -0.48 -6.31
C THR A 64 -4.18 0.12 -5.29
N ILE A 65 -4.28 1.46 -5.24
CA ILE A 65 -5.22 2.15 -4.35
C ILE A 65 -6.67 1.80 -4.68
N ARG A 66 -7.02 1.81 -5.96
CA ARG A 66 -8.38 1.47 -6.42
C ARG A 66 -8.77 0.04 -6.04
N LEU A 67 -7.86 -0.92 -6.19
CA LEU A 67 -8.08 -2.30 -5.76
C LEU A 67 -8.30 -2.39 -4.25
N ALA A 68 -7.45 -1.76 -3.44
CA ALA A 68 -7.58 -1.78 -1.98
C ALA A 68 -8.92 -1.20 -1.52
N VAL A 69 -9.32 -0.04 -2.05
CA VAL A 69 -10.60 0.61 -1.73
C VAL A 69 -11.78 -0.23 -2.20
N SER A 70 -11.68 -0.88 -3.35
CA SER A 70 -12.77 -1.69 -3.94
C SER A 70 -13.12 -2.93 -3.13
N LEU A 71 -12.29 -3.35 -2.19
CA LEU A 71 -12.57 -4.50 -1.32
C LEU A 71 -13.71 -4.25 -0.34
N GLY A 72 -14.06 -3.00 -0.07
CA GLY A 72 -15.22 -2.64 0.75
C GLY A 72 -14.99 -2.78 2.26
N GLY A 73 -13.75 -2.86 2.70
CA GLY A 73 -13.37 -2.87 4.12
C GLY A 73 -13.08 -1.48 4.67
N ASP A 74 -12.11 -1.39 5.57
CA ASP A 74 -11.56 -0.14 6.12
C ASP A 74 -10.69 0.55 5.05
N ALA A 75 -11.35 1.28 4.15
CA ALA A 75 -10.77 1.73 2.88
C ALA A 75 -9.60 2.69 3.06
N ASP A 76 -9.63 3.57 4.05
CA ASP A 76 -8.53 4.51 4.33
C ASP A 76 -7.31 3.80 4.92
N THR A 77 -7.51 2.90 5.87
CA THR A 77 -6.43 2.05 6.42
C THR A 77 -5.82 1.15 5.35
N MET A 78 -6.65 0.46 4.57
CA MET A 78 -6.17 -0.45 3.52
C MET A 78 -5.49 0.30 2.38
N GLY A 79 -6.02 1.46 2.02
CA GLY A 79 -5.41 2.38 1.06
C GLY A 79 -4.04 2.89 1.53
N ALA A 80 -3.90 3.24 2.81
CA ALA A 80 -2.62 3.66 3.38
C ALA A 80 -1.58 2.54 3.36
N ILE A 81 -1.96 1.31 3.72
CA ILE A 81 -1.05 0.15 3.71
C ILE A 81 -0.61 -0.19 2.28
N ALA A 82 -1.57 -0.39 1.37
CA ALA A 82 -1.28 -0.75 -0.01
C ALA A 82 -0.52 0.37 -0.74
N GLY A 83 -0.91 1.63 -0.50
CA GLY A 83 -0.30 2.81 -1.10
C GLY A 83 1.15 3.03 -0.66
N GLY A 84 1.45 2.85 0.62
CA GLY A 84 2.83 2.94 1.11
C GLY A 84 3.76 1.88 0.50
N ILE A 85 3.26 0.67 0.24
CA ILE A 85 4.02 -0.37 -0.46
C ILE A 85 4.17 -0.02 -1.95
N ALA A 86 3.08 0.43 -2.59
CA ALA A 86 3.07 0.80 -4.01
C ALA A 86 4.00 1.99 -4.28
N GLU A 87 4.00 3.02 -3.43
CA GLU A 87 4.92 4.14 -3.53
C GLU A 87 6.38 3.67 -3.54
N ALA A 88 6.74 2.81 -2.61
CA ALA A 88 8.09 2.25 -2.53
C ALA A 88 8.46 1.40 -3.75
N TYR A 89 7.49 0.65 -4.29
CA TYR A 89 7.70 -0.28 -5.39
C TYR A 89 7.76 0.41 -6.76
N TYR A 90 6.86 1.38 -6.99
CA TYR A 90 6.77 2.11 -8.26
C TYR A 90 7.63 3.38 -8.32
N GLY A 91 8.30 3.73 -7.22
CA GLY A 91 9.25 4.84 -7.18
C GLY A 91 8.63 6.21 -6.93
N GLY A 92 7.44 6.24 -6.34
CA GLY A 92 6.76 7.49 -5.94
C GLY A 92 5.26 7.47 -6.17
N VAL A 93 4.61 8.54 -5.74
CA VAL A 93 3.19 8.82 -6.02
C VAL A 93 3.13 9.65 -7.31
N PRO A 94 2.21 9.36 -8.26
CA PRO A 94 2.00 10.18 -9.45
C PRO A 94 1.76 11.66 -9.10
N ASP A 95 2.37 12.57 -9.86
CA ASP A 95 2.38 14.01 -9.57
C ASP A 95 1.01 14.63 -9.42
N ASP A 96 0.04 14.20 -10.23
CA ASP A 96 -1.35 14.67 -10.18
C ASP A 96 -2.05 14.24 -8.89
N ILE A 97 -1.84 12.99 -8.47
CA ILE A 97 -2.37 12.46 -7.20
C ILE A 97 -1.71 13.18 -6.03
N GLN A 98 -0.38 13.32 -6.06
CA GLN A 98 0.35 14.03 -5.02
C GLN A 98 -0.15 15.48 -4.86
N ALA A 99 -0.30 16.20 -5.97
CA ALA A 99 -0.80 17.57 -5.95
C ALA A 99 -2.20 17.69 -5.32
N GLU A 100 -3.10 16.73 -5.63
CA GLU A 100 -4.44 16.73 -5.04
C GLU A 100 -4.44 16.36 -3.55
N VAL A 101 -3.57 15.49 -3.11
CA VAL A 101 -3.42 15.15 -1.68
C VAL A 101 -2.89 16.34 -0.89
N LEU A 102 -1.83 17.00 -1.39
CA LEU A 102 -1.22 18.16 -0.71
C LEU A 102 -2.20 19.32 -0.51
N LYS A 103 -3.14 19.54 -1.44
CA LYS A 103 -4.21 20.57 -1.28
C LYS A 103 -5.16 20.28 -0.11
N ARG A 104 -5.24 19.03 0.34
CA ARG A 104 -6.17 18.59 1.39
C ARG A 104 -5.51 18.39 2.76
N LEU A 105 -4.18 18.38 2.80
CA LEU A 105 -3.44 18.19 4.04
C LEU A 105 -3.25 19.50 4.79
N PRO A 106 -3.32 19.50 6.12
CA PRO A 106 -2.91 20.64 6.94
C PRO A 106 -1.44 21.00 6.71
N GLU A 107 -1.11 22.30 6.77
CA GLU A 107 0.23 22.81 6.51
C GLU A 107 1.32 22.15 7.38
N ASN A 108 1.01 21.96 8.68
CA ASN A 108 1.94 21.30 9.60
C ASN A 108 2.25 19.84 9.23
N PHE A 109 1.35 19.14 8.53
CA PHE A 109 1.63 17.79 8.02
C PHE A 109 2.56 17.85 6.81
N ILE A 110 2.35 18.82 5.93
CA ILE A 110 3.21 19.05 4.77
C ILE A 110 4.65 19.37 5.23
N ASP A 111 4.81 20.21 6.25
CA ASP A 111 6.12 20.57 6.81
C ASP A 111 6.86 19.34 7.38
N VAL A 112 6.14 18.45 8.07
CA VAL A 112 6.72 17.21 8.60
C VAL A 112 7.13 16.28 7.45
N MET A 113 6.27 16.13 6.44
CA MET A 113 6.57 15.31 5.26
C MET A 113 7.80 15.84 4.52
N GLN A 114 7.87 17.14 4.28
CA GLN A 114 9.01 17.78 3.59
C GLN A 114 10.31 17.56 4.38
N SER A 115 10.28 17.79 5.68
CA SER A 115 11.44 17.57 6.56
C SER A 115 11.92 16.11 6.55
N PHE A 116 10.99 15.16 6.46
CA PHE A 116 11.31 13.74 6.35
C PHE A 116 11.96 13.43 4.99
N TYR A 117 11.40 13.91 3.91
CA TYR A 117 11.93 13.72 2.56
C TYR A 117 13.35 14.28 2.43
N ASP A 118 13.57 15.51 2.87
CA ASP A 118 14.89 16.17 2.81
C ASP A 118 15.96 15.40 3.60
N ARG A 119 15.55 14.82 4.72
CA ARG A 119 16.49 14.14 5.62
C ARG A 119 16.78 12.70 5.23
N PHE A 120 15.81 11.96 4.72
CA PHE A 120 15.89 10.50 4.59
C PHE A 120 15.67 9.95 3.18
N VAL A 121 15.06 10.70 2.29
CA VAL A 121 14.67 10.20 0.96
C VAL A 121 15.54 10.79 -0.15
N LEU A 122 15.84 12.07 -0.11
CA LEU A 122 16.60 12.78 -1.15
C LEU A 122 18.14 12.67 -1.00
N LYS A 123 18.63 11.73 -0.23
CA LYS A 123 20.08 11.53 -0.06
C LYS A 123 20.65 10.53 -1.04
#